data_9df867eaf1c9a1434ccf5e7999207c59
#
_entry.id   9df867eaf1c9a1434ccf5e7999207c59
#
_cell.length_a   1.000
_cell.length_b   1.000
_cell.length_c   1.000
_cell.angle_alpha   90.00
_cell.angle_beta   90.00
_cell.angle_gamma   90.00
#
_symmetry.space_group_name_H-M   'P 1'
#
loop_
_entity.id
_entity.type
_entity.pdbx_description
1 polymer ?
#
loop_
_entity_poly.entity_id
_entity_poly.type
_entity_poly.pdbx_seq_one_letter_code
_entity_poly.pdbx_strand_id
1 'polypeptide(L)'
;MSDSSAYFGIELQEIRKFCVICPVSDNTLFTSLGKSKKYSGLFAKIINYEKVTIISTKNNFLVGDIVLQLKNTSCENIILFGSCGGAGDVKISDKIIVKKVFNFESFSEMLEMKRTPDAYYPSTMLFEEFLSKNTKNNLLQVKCATTNSILLENVYTDWFDKNKVNAIDMECSLVFSAASSINKKAIALLYVTDHITSSKLFDNQMEESQKEKLLNARQSFAKSICDFINNG
;
A
#
# COMPACT_ATOMS: atom_id res chain seq x y z
N MET A 1 -26.11 4.34 12.47
CA MET A 1 -25.00 3.41 12.16
C MET A 1 -24.86 3.43 10.65
N SER A 2 -23.67 3.78 10.13
CA SER A 2 -23.43 3.65 8.69
C SER A 2 -23.51 2.16 8.35
N ASP A 3 -24.33 1.80 7.39
CA ASP A 3 -24.42 0.43 6.91
C ASP A 3 -23.11 0.08 6.22
N SER A 4 -22.18 -0.49 7.00
CA SER A 4 -20.83 -0.83 6.52
C SER A 4 -20.87 -1.83 5.36
N SER A 5 -21.97 -2.58 5.18
CA SER A 5 -22.18 -3.44 4.04
C SER A 5 -22.31 -2.65 2.73
N ALA A 6 -22.85 -1.44 2.79
CA ALA A 6 -22.94 -0.56 1.62
C ALA A 6 -21.55 -0.11 1.11
N TYR A 7 -20.56 0.05 2.00
CA TYR A 7 -19.19 0.41 1.62
C TYR A 7 -18.55 -0.62 0.69
N PHE A 8 -18.70 -1.90 1.05
CA PHE A 8 -18.01 -3.01 0.41
C PHE A 8 -18.89 -3.79 -0.57
N GLY A 9 -20.23 -3.69 -0.46
CA GLY A 9 -21.16 -4.52 -1.21
C GLY A 9 -21.14 -6.00 -0.79
N ILE A 10 -20.64 -6.29 0.42
CA ILE A 10 -20.53 -7.62 1.02
C ILE A 10 -20.82 -7.52 2.51
N GLU A 11 -21.38 -8.55 3.11
CA GLU A 11 -21.60 -8.62 4.55
C GLU A 11 -20.26 -8.64 5.31
N LEU A 12 -20.18 -7.91 6.42
CA LEU A 12 -18.92 -7.76 7.19
C LEU A 12 -18.37 -9.10 7.72
N GLN A 13 -19.25 -10.06 7.99
CA GLN A 13 -18.88 -11.40 8.43
C GLN A 13 -18.17 -12.23 7.35
N GLU A 14 -18.33 -11.84 6.07
CA GLU A 14 -17.65 -12.51 4.96
C GLU A 14 -16.23 -11.98 4.71
N ILE A 15 -15.84 -10.86 5.33
CA ILE A 15 -14.48 -10.32 5.28
C ILE A 15 -13.52 -11.31 5.97
N ARG A 16 -12.41 -11.62 5.31
CA ARG A 16 -11.47 -12.65 5.74
C ARG A 16 -10.44 -12.11 6.73
N LYS A 17 -9.72 -13.04 7.38
CA LYS A 17 -8.66 -12.74 8.36
C LYS A 17 -7.53 -11.88 7.77
N PHE A 18 -7.20 -12.09 6.51
CA PHE A 18 -6.31 -11.22 5.75
C PHE A 18 -7.10 -10.30 4.83
N CYS A 19 -6.75 -9.01 4.83
CA CYS A 19 -7.24 -8.04 3.87
C CYS A 19 -6.05 -7.44 3.12
N VAL A 20 -6.08 -7.50 1.78
CA VAL A 20 -5.11 -6.78 0.94
C VAL A 20 -5.80 -5.56 0.37
N ILE A 21 -5.33 -4.37 0.75
CA ILE A 21 -5.79 -3.11 0.19
C ILE A 21 -4.93 -2.79 -1.01
N CYS A 22 -5.57 -2.70 -2.18
CA CYS A 22 -4.92 -2.45 -3.45
C CYS A 22 -5.56 -1.22 -4.10
N PRO A 23 -5.00 0.00 -3.92
CA PRO A 23 -5.59 1.24 -4.44
C PRO A 23 -5.79 1.22 -5.95
N VAL A 24 -4.88 0.56 -6.67
CA VAL A 24 -5.00 0.33 -8.12
C VAL A 24 -5.48 -1.09 -8.36
N SER A 25 -6.75 -1.23 -8.78
CA SER A 25 -7.35 -2.55 -9.01
C SER A 25 -6.73 -3.25 -10.23
N ASP A 26 -6.05 -4.36 -9.99
CA ASP A 26 -5.72 -5.34 -11.01
C ASP A 26 -6.14 -6.73 -10.53
N ASN A 27 -7.27 -7.18 -11.04
CA ASN A 27 -7.91 -8.42 -10.63
C ASN A 27 -7.12 -9.68 -11.03
N THR A 28 -6.04 -9.53 -11.81
CA THR A 28 -5.26 -10.66 -12.34
C THR A 28 -4.11 -11.06 -11.42
N LEU A 29 -3.67 -10.16 -10.54
CA LEU A 29 -2.47 -10.34 -9.71
C LEU A 29 -2.60 -11.45 -8.65
N PHE A 30 -3.81 -11.72 -8.19
CA PHE A 30 -4.07 -12.61 -7.06
C PHE A 30 -4.76 -13.92 -7.45
N THR A 31 -4.78 -14.27 -8.74
CA THR A 31 -5.48 -15.47 -9.25
C THR A 31 -4.95 -16.78 -8.68
N SER A 32 -3.69 -16.83 -8.23
CA SER A 32 -3.10 -17.99 -7.57
C SER A 32 -3.72 -18.32 -6.21
N LEU A 33 -4.56 -17.43 -5.64
CA LEU A 33 -5.35 -17.69 -4.43
C LEU A 33 -6.57 -18.59 -4.67
N GLY A 34 -6.85 -18.95 -5.93
CA GLY A 34 -7.90 -19.90 -6.29
C GLY A 34 -9.23 -19.27 -6.66
N LYS A 35 -10.34 -19.93 -6.29
CA LYS A 35 -11.69 -19.45 -6.62
C LYS A 35 -12.05 -18.22 -5.80
N SER A 36 -12.74 -17.28 -6.42
CA SER A 36 -13.16 -16.03 -5.78
C SER A 36 -14.59 -15.64 -6.12
N LYS A 37 -15.20 -14.84 -5.25
CA LYS A 37 -16.43 -14.11 -5.49
C LYS A 37 -16.12 -12.62 -5.59
N LYS A 38 -16.80 -11.91 -6.48
CA LYS A 38 -16.61 -10.47 -6.71
C LYS A 38 -17.83 -9.70 -6.23
N TYR A 39 -17.59 -8.57 -5.57
CA TYR A 39 -18.62 -7.69 -5.07
C TYR A 39 -18.24 -6.24 -5.39
N SER A 40 -19.23 -5.35 -5.41
CA SER A 40 -19.02 -3.93 -5.66
C SER A 40 -19.90 -3.12 -4.71
N GLY A 41 -19.26 -2.43 -3.78
CA GLY A 41 -19.89 -1.45 -2.92
C GLY A 41 -19.84 -0.04 -3.52
N LEU A 42 -20.29 0.94 -2.73
CA LEU A 42 -20.27 2.35 -3.11
C LEU A 42 -18.83 2.87 -3.28
N PHE A 43 -17.91 2.46 -2.42
CA PHE A 43 -16.55 3.02 -2.34
C PHE A 43 -15.44 2.03 -2.63
N ALA A 44 -15.73 0.73 -2.62
CA ALA A 44 -14.75 -0.31 -2.86
C ALA A 44 -15.28 -1.42 -3.77
N LYS A 45 -14.34 -2.08 -4.47
CA LYS A 45 -14.56 -3.35 -5.15
C LYS A 45 -13.87 -4.44 -4.36
N ILE A 46 -14.55 -5.56 -4.18
CA ILE A 46 -14.08 -6.69 -3.38
C ILE A 46 -13.88 -7.90 -4.26
N ILE A 47 -12.76 -8.59 -4.05
CA ILE A 47 -12.57 -9.96 -4.52
C ILE A 47 -12.31 -10.80 -3.29
N ASN A 48 -13.27 -11.67 -2.98
CA ASN A 48 -13.21 -12.49 -1.78
C ASN A 48 -12.79 -13.91 -2.13
N TYR A 49 -11.61 -14.29 -1.66
CA TYR A 49 -11.06 -15.64 -1.73
C TYR A 49 -11.33 -16.40 -0.43
N GLU A 50 -10.91 -17.66 -0.34
CA GLU A 50 -11.12 -18.47 0.86
C GLU A 50 -10.44 -17.89 2.12
N LYS A 51 -9.17 -17.42 1.99
CA LYS A 51 -8.36 -16.96 3.12
C LYS A 51 -8.19 -15.44 3.17
N VAL A 52 -8.51 -14.70 2.11
CA VAL A 52 -8.22 -13.28 1.99
C VAL A 52 -9.29 -12.52 1.24
N THR A 53 -9.52 -11.29 1.67
CA THR A 53 -10.34 -10.30 0.97
C THR A 53 -9.43 -9.25 0.32
N ILE A 54 -9.49 -9.14 -1.01
CA ILE A 54 -8.82 -8.06 -1.75
C ILE A 54 -9.79 -6.89 -1.85
N ILE A 55 -9.36 -5.72 -1.43
CA ILE A 55 -10.16 -4.49 -1.38
C ILE A 55 -9.50 -3.47 -2.31
N SER A 56 -10.21 -3.05 -3.34
CA SER A 56 -9.73 -2.03 -4.27
C SER A 56 -10.60 -0.79 -4.20
N THR A 57 -9.98 0.37 -4.19
CA THR A 57 -10.66 1.66 -4.29
C THR A 57 -10.01 2.50 -5.38
N LYS A 58 -10.79 3.36 -6.04
CA LYS A 58 -10.26 4.33 -7.00
C LYS A 58 -9.91 5.67 -6.37
N ASN A 59 -10.24 5.83 -5.10
CA ASN A 59 -10.05 7.08 -4.39
C ASN A 59 -9.13 6.85 -3.19
N ASN A 60 -7.91 7.33 -3.28
CA ASN A 60 -6.87 7.17 -2.26
C ASN A 60 -7.29 7.77 -0.91
N PHE A 61 -8.03 8.88 -0.91
CA PHE A 61 -8.53 9.50 0.32
C PHE A 61 -9.47 8.61 1.14
N LEU A 62 -10.08 7.60 0.52
CA LEU A 62 -10.98 6.68 1.22
C LEU A 62 -10.26 5.48 1.84
N VAL A 63 -8.95 5.33 1.63
CA VAL A 63 -8.20 4.17 2.13
C VAL A 63 -8.25 4.11 3.66
N GLY A 64 -8.10 5.23 4.34
CA GLY A 64 -8.25 5.30 5.81
C GLY A 64 -9.63 4.87 6.28
N ASP A 65 -10.69 5.38 5.65
CA ASP A 65 -12.09 5.00 5.98
C ASP A 65 -12.35 3.52 5.73
N ILE A 66 -11.81 2.97 4.64
CA ILE A 66 -11.89 1.54 4.34
C ILE A 66 -11.26 0.72 5.46
N VAL A 67 -10.08 1.12 5.96
CA VAL A 67 -9.44 0.44 7.08
C VAL A 67 -10.29 0.54 8.35
N LEU A 68 -10.83 1.72 8.66
CA LEU A 68 -11.70 1.91 9.84
C LEU A 68 -12.95 1.02 9.80
N GLN A 69 -13.53 0.79 8.63
CA GLN A 69 -14.68 -0.11 8.45
C GLN A 69 -14.35 -1.57 8.75
N LEU A 70 -13.08 -1.97 8.76
CA LEU A 70 -12.66 -3.33 9.13
C LEU A 70 -12.71 -3.59 10.64
N LYS A 71 -13.00 -2.60 11.48
CA LYS A 71 -13.01 -2.71 12.95
C LYS A 71 -13.81 -3.92 13.46
N ASN A 72 -15.01 -4.09 12.95
CA ASN A 72 -15.97 -5.12 13.41
C ASN A 72 -16.04 -6.33 12.49
N THR A 73 -14.96 -6.60 11.75
CA THR A 73 -14.84 -7.76 10.86
C THR A 73 -13.87 -8.78 11.42
N SER A 74 -13.79 -9.97 10.80
CA SER A 74 -12.80 -10.98 11.13
C SER A 74 -11.38 -10.64 10.65
N CYS A 75 -11.18 -9.52 9.94
CA CYS A 75 -9.87 -9.07 9.51
C CYS A 75 -8.95 -8.83 10.72
N GLU A 76 -7.78 -9.43 10.73
CA GLU A 76 -6.73 -9.22 11.73
C GLU A 76 -5.48 -8.59 11.12
N ASN A 77 -5.20 -8.93 9.85
CA ASN A 77 -3.98 -8.57 9.16
C ASN A 77 -4.30 -7.79 7.88
N ILE A 78 -3.75 -6.60 7.76
CA ILE A 78 -3.95 -5.70 6.63
C ILE A 78 -2.62 -5.56 5.89
N ILE A 79 -2.65 -5.77 4.59
CA ILE A 79 -1.51 -5.59 3.69
C ILE A 79 -1.88 -4.49 2.70
N LEU A 80 -1.24 -3.34 2.76
CA LEU A 80 -1.29 -2.38 1.66
C LEU A 80 -0.37 -2.88 0.56
N PHE A 81 -0.89 -3.05 -0.64
CA PHE A 81 -0.12 -3.42 -1.83
C PHE A 81 -0.34 -2.40 -2.94
N GLY A 82 0.69 -1.67 -3.31
CA GLY A 82 0.59 -0.57 -4.25
C GLY A 82 1.91 -0.19 -4.92
N SER A 83 1.86 0.88 -5.71
CA SER A 83 3.01 1.54 -6.30
C SER A 83 3.49 2.69 -5.43
N CYS A 84 4.74 3.12 -5.63
CA CYS A 84 5.30 4.31 -5.01
C CYS A 84 6.33 4.96 -5.93
N GLY A 85 6.58 6.26 -5.72
CA GLY A 85 7.76 6.93 -6.22
C GLY A 85 8.99 6.54 -5.40
N GLY A 86 10.14 6.40 -6.06
CA GLY A 86 11.43 6.17 -5.41
C GLY A 86 12.15 7.45 -5.05
N ALA A 87 12.92 7.43 -3.97
CA ALA A 87 13.86 8.49 -3.58
C ALA A 87 15.17 7.87 -3.08
N GLY A 88 16.27 8.62 -3.12
CA GLY A 88 17.58 8.11 -2.72
C GLY A 88 18.08 6.97 -3.61
N ASP A 89 18.47 5.84 -3.01
CA ASP A 89 19.16 4.74 -3.71
C ASP A 89 18.22 3.67 -4.31
N VAL A 90 16.89 3.76 -4.09
CA VAL A 90 15.96 2.80 -4.66
C VAL A 90 15.78 3.01 -6.17
N LYS A 91 15.46 1.94 -6.88
CA LYS A 91 15.34 1.95 -8.33
C LYS A 91 13.95 1.52 -8.78
N ILE A 92 13.55 1.92 -9.97
CA ILE A 92 12.33 1.42 -10.62
C ILE A 92 12.36 -0.12 -10.62
N SER A 93 11.22 -0.72 -10.30
CA SER A 93 11.00 -2.17 -10.10
C SER A 93 11.53 -2.75 -8.79
N ASP A 94 12.16 -1.96 -7.91
CA ASP A 94 12.48 -2.44 -6.58
C ASP A 94 11.20 -2.77 -5.81
N LYS A 95 11.28 -3.85 -5.03
CA LYS A 95 10.24 -4.30 -4.11
C LYS A 95 10.61 -3.87 -2.70
N ILE A 96 9.73 -3.14 -2.06
CA ILE A 96 10.00 -2.54 -0.77
C ILE A 96 8.97 -2.94 0.28
N ILE A 97 9.40 -3.01 1.53
CA ILE A 97 8.55 -3.07 2.71
C ILE A 97 8.78 -1.83 3.56
N VAL A 98 7.70 -1.17 3.94
CA VAL A 98 7.78 0.10 4.67
C VAL A 98 7.98 -0.15 6.15
N LYS A 99 9.15 0.24 6.70
CA LYS A 99 9.48 0.12 8.14
C LYS A 99 9.08 1.35 8.97
N LYS A 100 8.83 2.48 8.31
CA LYS A 100 8.40 3.73 8.91
C LYS A 100 7.80 4.61 7.84
N VAL A 101 6.70 5.30 8.13
CA VAL A 101 6.11 6.29 7.23
C VAL A 101 5.99 7.64 7.93
N PHE A 102 6.26 8.71 7.19
CA PHE A 102 6.04 10.10 7.60
C PHE A 102 4.77 10.64 6.91
N ASN A 103 3.93 11.31 7.68
CA ASN A 103 2.65 11.81 7.19
C ASN A 103 2.76 13.26 6.69
N PHE A 104 2.64 13.47 5.38
CA PHE A 104 2.55 14.77 4.71
C PHE A 104 1.17 14.98 4.06
N GLU A 105 0.09 14.45 4.61
CA GLU A 105 -1.22 14.44 3.95
C GLU A 105 -1.95 15.79 3.93
N SER A 106 -1.47 16.79 4.61
CA SER A 106 -2.08 18.13 4.58
C SER A 106 -1.55 18.97 3.41
N PHE A 107 -2.32 19.07 2.33
CA PHE A 107 -1.94 19.87 1.15
C PHE A 107 -1.61 21.33 1.52
N SER A 108 -2.43 21.98 2.35
CA SER A 108 -2.22 23.37 2.76
C SER A 108 -0.95 23.54 3.59
N GLU A 109 -0.67 22.63 4.53
CA GLU A 109 0.56 22.69 5.33
C GLU A 109 1.81 22.39 4.48
N MET A 110 1.71 21.47 3.51
CA MET A 110 2.78 21.25 2.53
C MET A 110 3.06 22.52 1.70
N LEU A 111 2.00 23.16 1.20
CA LEU A 111 2.13 24.38 0.40
C LEU A 111 2.79 25.54 1.17
N GLU A 112 2.48 25.67 2.46
CA GLU A 112 3.04 26.69 3.34
C GLU A 112 4.39 26.30 3.96
N MET A 113 4.91 25.10 3.64
CA MET A 113 6.15 24.54 4.22
C MET A 113 6.15 24.48 5.77
N LYS A 114 4.98 24.40 6.39
CA LYS A 114 4.83 24.40 7.85
C LYS A 114 4.73 23.00 8.45
N ARG A 115 4.62 21.95 7.61
CA ARG A 115 4.39 20.58 8.06
C ARG A 115 5.61 20.01 8.78
N THR A 116 5.41 19.66 10.05
CA THR A 116 6.29 18.72 10.76
C THR A 116 5.56 17.38 10.76
N PRO A 117 6.00 16.39 9.99
CA PRO A 117 5.24 15.18 9.81
C PRO A 117 5.29 14.28 11.04
N ASP A 118 4.12 13.76 11.44
CA ASP A 118 4.05 12.64 12.36
C ASP A 118 4.60 11.38 11.70
N ALA A 119 4.95 10.39 12.51
CA ALA A 119 5.46 9.12 12.01
C ALA A 119 4.62 7.95 12.51
N TYR A 120 4.32 7.02 11.58
CA TYR A 120 3.63 5.78 11.86
C TYR A 120 4.50 4.57 11.51
N TYR A 121 4.18 3.43 12.10
CA TYR A 121 4.97 2.21 11.98
C TYR A 121 4.08 1.02 11.63
N PRO A 122 4.60 0.03 10.89
CA PRO A 122 3.91 -1.22 10.67
C PRO A 122 3.75 -2.01 11.98
N SER A 123 2.89 -3.01 11.98
CA SER A 123 2.87 -4.02 13.04
C SER A 123 4.18 -4.81 13.02
N THR A 124 4.97 -4.72 14.09
CA THR A 124 6.27 -5.42 14.21
C THR A 124 6.11 -6.92 13.96
N MET A 125 5.11 -7.55 14.58
CA MET A 125 4.88 -8.99 14.43
C MET A 125 4.62 -9.39 12.97
N LEU A 126 3.71 -8.71 12.27
CA LEU A 126 3.37 -9.03 10.88
C LEU A 126 4.53 -8.69 9.93
N PHE A 127 5.27 -7.63 10.22
CA PHE A 127 6.44 -7.19 9.46
C PHE A 127 7.56 -8.24 9.50
N GLU A 128 7.95 -8.68 10.69
CA GLU A 128 9.01 -9.69 10.87
C GLU A 128 8.59 -11.06 10.32
N GLU A 129 7.32 -11.43 10.50
CA GLU A 129 6.78 -12.67 9.93
C GLU A 129 6.85 -12.66 8.41
N PHE A 130 6.46 -11.54 7.78
CA PHE A 130 6.53 -11.42 6.32
C PHE A 130 7.98 -11.48 5.81
N LEU A 131 8.91 -10.79 6.46
CA LEU A 131 10.33 -10.81 6.10
C LEU A 131 10.92 -12.22 6.23
N SER A 132 10.67 -12.91 7.32
CA SER A 132 11.22 -14.25 7.59
C SER A 132 10.78 -15.29 6.53
N LYS A 133 9.54 -15.17 6.05
CA LYS A 133 9.00 -16.05 4.98
C LYS A 133 9.44 -15.63 3.57
N ASN A 134 9.99 -14.43 3.40
CA ASN A 134 10.34 -13.83 2.10
C ASN A 134 11.83 -13.51 1.93
N THR A 135 12.71 -14.21 2.59
CA THR A 135 14.18 -13.99 2.58
C THR A 135 14.83 -14.03 1.18
N LYS A 136 14.22 -14.76 0.24
CA LYS A 136 14.73 -14.88 -1.14
C LYS A 136 14.31 -13.73 -2.07
N ASN A 137 13.46 -12.81 -1.62
CA ASN A 137 12.80 -11.83 -2.48
C ASN A 137 13.50 -10.47 -2.55
N ASN A 138 14.71 -10.31 -1.97
CA ASN A 138 15.47 -9.05 -1.96
C ASN A 138 14.62 -7.82 -1.62
N LEU A 139 13.79 -7.91 -0.57
CA LEU A 139 12.94 -6.81 -0.13
C LEU A 139 13.77 -5.72 0.54
N LEU A 140 13.66 -4.49 0.05
CA LEU A 140 14.30 -3.34 0.67
C LEU A 140 13.42 -2.81 1.81
N GLN A 141 14.01 -2.68 3.00
CA GLN A 141 13.33 -2.08 4.15
C GLN A 141 13.53 -0.56 4.14
N VAL A 142 12.49 0.19 3.85
CA VAL A 142 12.59 1.63 3.58
C VAL A 142 11.79 2.49 4.55
N LYS A 143 12.14 3.78 4.59
CA LYS A 143 11.28 4.82 5.13
C LYS A 143 10.47 5.41 3.98
N CYS A 144 9.18 5.64 4.21
CA CYS A 144 8.24 6.22 3.25
C CYS A 144 7.76 7.59 3.71
N ALA A 145 7.33 8.44 2.79
CA ALA A 145 6.55 9.62 3.04
C ALA A 145 5.22 9.50 2.30
N THR A 146 4.10 9.67 3.01
CA THR A 146 2.78 9.74 2.39
C THR A 146 2.42 11.19 2.14
N THR A 147 2.16 11.55 0.87
CA THR A 147 1.86 12.92 0.43
C THR A 147 0.49 13.01 -0.25
N ASN A 148 -0.10 14.21 -0.28
CA ASN A 148 -1.33 14.48 -1.03
C ASN A 148 -1.08 15.22 -2.35
N SER A 149 0.18 15.40 -2.73
CA SER A 149 0.53 16.15 -3.94
C SER A 149 1.85 15.70 -4.53
N ILE A 150 1.77 15.15 -5.72
CA ILE A 150 2.94 14.80 -6.54
C ILE A 150 3.79 16.05 -6.87
N LEU A 151 3.15 17.19 -7.08
CA LEU A 151 3.88 18.42 -7.43
C LEU A 151 4.65 19.01 -6.25
N LEU A 152 4.13 18.87 -5.02
CA LEU A 152 4.77 19.39 -3.82
C LEU A 152 5.87 18.48 -3.27
N GLU A 153 6.00 17.26 -3.75
CA GLU A 153 7.08 16.34 -3.35
C GLU A 153 8.47 16.95 -3.57
N ASN A 154 8.64 17.65 -4.70
CA ASN A 154 9.91 18.28 -5.06
C ASN A 154 10.34 19.39 -4.07
N VAL A 155 9.38 20.03 -3.40
CA VAL A 155 9.68 21.08 -2.40
C VAL A 155 10.30 20.48 -1.13
N TYR A 156 10.05 19.20 -0.87
CA TYR A 156 10.53 18.51 0.32
C TYR A 156 11.74 17.61 0.08
N THR A 157 12.37 17.65 -1.07
CA THR A 157 13.51 16.77 -1.43
C THR A 157 14.62 16.83 -0.37
N ASP A 158 15.05 18.02 0.05
CA ASP A 158 16.09 18.17 1.08
C ASP A 158 15.67 17.53 2.42
N TRP A 159 14.38 17.64 2.76
CA TRP A 159 13.85 17.00 3.96
C TRP A 159 13.85 15.48 3.84
N PHE A 160 13.47 14.96 2.67
CA PHE A 160 13.49 13.53 2.39
C PHE A 160 14.91 12.97 2.47
N ASP A 161 15.88 13.62 1.88
CA ASP A 161 17.28 13.23 1.92
C ASP A 161 17.83 13.23 3.36
N LYS A 162 17.61 14.33 4.11
CA LYS A 162 18.03 14.43 5.52
C LYS A 162 17.45 13.32 6.39
N ASN A 163 16.21 12.91 6.15
CA ASN A 163 15.50 11.89 6.93
C ASN A 163 15.65 10.48 6.35
N LYS A 164 16.38 10.34 5.23
CA LYS A 164 16.60 9.07 4.51
C LYS A 164 15.28 8.42 4.12
N VAL A 165 14.37 9.20 3.52
CA VAL A 165 13.17 8.70 2.88
C VAL A 165 13.54 8.09 1.55
N ASN A 166 13.08 6.88 1.29
CA ASN A 166 13.42 6.12 0.07
C ASN A 166 12.19 5.85 -0.81
N ALA A 167 10.99 6.09 -0.29
CA ALA A 167 9.75 5.89 -1.03
C ALA A 167 8.75 7.00 -0.72
N ILE A 168 7.92 7.34 -1.71
CA ILE A 168 6.85 8.32 -1.57
C ILE A 168 5.57 7.68 -2.11
N ASP A 169 4.50 7.75 -1.33
CA ASP A 169 3.20 7.18 -1.67
C ASP A 169 2.05 8.13 -1.28
N MET A 170 0.83 7.65 -1.40
CA MET A 170 -0.36 8.42 -1.04
C MET A 170 -1.25 7.71 0.00
N GLU A 171 -0.86 6.54 0.56
CA GLU A 171 -1.76 5.69 1.36
C GLU A 171 -1.15 5.11 2.64
N CYS A 172 0.16 4.94 2.74
CA CYS A 172 0.78 4.21 3.86
C CYS A 172 0.45 4.79 5.23
N SER A 173 0.49 6.13 5.39
CA SER A 173 0.19 6.76 6.68
C SER A 173 -1.27 6.56 7.09
N LEU A 174 -2.19 6.64 6.12
CA LEU A 174 -3.63 6.37 6.31
C LEU A 174 -3.84 4.94 6.82
N VAL A 175 -3.21 3.97 6.15
CA VAL A 175 -3.35 2.56 6.51
C VAL A 175 -2.79 2.29 7.92
N PHE A 176 -1.59 2.77 8.22
CA PHE A 176 -0.96 2.48 9.52
C PHE A 176 -1.66 3.17 10.67
N SER A 177 -2.05 4.46 10.52
CA SER A 177 -2.76 5.20 11.56
C SER A 177 -4.14 4.61 11.82
N ALA A 178 -4.92 4.34 10.75
CA ALA A 178 -6.25 3.77 10.87
C ALA A 178 -6.21 2.34 11.46
N ALA A 179 -5.31 1.47 10.99
CA ALA A 179 -5.17 0.11 11.52
C ALA A 179 -4.80 0.11 13.01
N SER A 180 -3.88 0.98 13.41
CA SER A 180 -3.51 1.16 14.82
C SER A 180 -4.70 1.59 15.68
N SER A 181 -5.53 2.52 15.19
CA SER A 181 -6.70 3.04 15.93
C SER A 181 -7.79 1.99 16.18
N ILE A 182 -7.84 0.94 15.36
CA ILE A 182 -8.80 -0.17 15.48
C ILE A 182 -8.16 -1.48 15.96
N ASN A 183 -6.91 -1.44 16.44
CA ASN A 183 -6.15 -2.59 16.92
C ASN A 183 -5.99 -3.72 15.89
N LYS A 184 -5.76 -3.39 14.62
CA LYS A 184 -5.44 -4.35 13.57
C LYS A 184 -3.96 -4.26 13.19
N LYS A 185 -3.39 -5.38 12.72
CA LYS A 185 -1.99 -5.42 12.26
C LYS A 185 -1.94 -4.92 10.82
N ALA A 186 -0.96 -4.07 10.48
CA ALA A 186 -0.77 -3.59 9.12
C ALA A 186 0.69 -3.59 8.69
N ILE A 187 0.93 -3.91 7.42
CA ILE A 187 2.21 -3.70 6.71
C ILE A 187 1.94 -3.08 5.34
N ALA A 188 2.94 -2.44 4.77
CA ALA A 188 2.87 -1.90 3.41
C ALA A 188 3.99 -2.51 2.55
N LEU A 189 3.58 -3.05 1.41
CA LEU A 189 4.40 -3.72 0.41
C LEU A 189 4.23 -2.97 -0.90
N LEU A 190 5.25 -2.22 -1.31
CA LEU A 190 5.16 -1.34 -2.46
C LEU A 190 6.21 -1.71 -3.51
N TYR A 191 5.93 -1.39 -4.77
CA TYR A 191 6.89 -1.50 -5.86
C TYR A 191 7.12 -0.12 -6.49
N VAL A 192 8.38 0.18 -6.81
CA VAL A 192 8.79 1.49 -7.31
C VAL A 192 8.46 1.63 -8.78
N THR A 193 7.66 2.65 -9.15
CA THR A 193 7.23 2.91 -10.53
C THR A 193 8.02 4.01 -11.24
N ASP A 194 8.46 4.98 -10.48
CA ASP A 194 9.16 6.19 -10.95
C ASP A 194 10.13 6.66 -9.87
N HIS A 195 10.89 7.72 -10.14
CA HIS A 195 11.85 8.27 -9.18
C HIS A 195 11.76 9.79 -9.14
N ILE A 196 11.74 10.38 -7.94
CA ILE A 196 11.55 11.83 -7.71
C ILE A 196 12.59 12.70 -8.46
N THR A 197 13.80 12.19 -8.67
CA THR A 197 14.85 12.90 -9.42
C THR A 197 14.70 12.79 -10.92
N SER A 198 13.84 11.90 -11.42
CA SER A 198 13.56 11.81 -12.84
C SER A 198 12.54 12.90 -13.19
N SER A 199 12.88 13.77 -14.16
CA SER A 199 11.98 14.81 -14.69
C SER A 199 10.71 14.23 -15.37
N LYS A 200 10.50 12.94 -15.31
CA LYS A 200 9.55 12.16 -16.09
C LYS A 200 8.59 11.41 -15.19
N LEU A 201 7.73 12.16 -14.48
CA LEU A 201 6.54 11.62 -13.86
C LEU A 201 5.62 11.06 -14.96
N PHE A 202 5.28 9.76 -14.87
CA PHE A 202 4.37 9.09 -15.81
C PHE A 202 4.79 9.14 -17.28
N ASP A 203 6.09 9.02 -17.56
CA ASP A 203 6.57 9.09 -18.93
C ASP A 203 6.05 7.90 -19.75
N ASN A 204 5.19 8.21 -20.73
CA ASN A 204 4.78 7.26 -21.79
C ASN A 204 5.97 6.77 -22.63
N GLN A 205 7.18 7.27 -22.39
CA GLN A 205 8.42 6.92 -23.06
C GLN A 205 9.28 5.93 -22.26
N MET A 206 8.74 5.29 -21.21
CA MET A 206 9.43 4.19 -20.57
C MET A 206 9.72 3.10 -21.59
N GLU A 207 10.99 2.67 -21.71
CA GLU A 207 11.38 1.60 -22.63
C GLU A 207 10.62 0.31 -22.34
N GLU A 208 10.32 -0.47 -23.36
CA GLU A 208 9.57 -1.73 -23.20
C GLU A 208 10.27 -2.69 -22.21
N SER A 209 11.61 -2.71 -22.21
CA SER A 209 12.39 -3.49 -21.24
C SER A 209 12.15 -3.06 -19.78
N GLN A 210 11.93 -1.78 -19.53
CA GLN A 210 11.61 -1.24 -18.20
C GLN A 210 10.17 -1.56 -17.80
N LYS A 211 9.24 -1.44 -18.74
CA LYS A 211 7.83 -1.81 -18.52
C LYS A 211 7.70 -3.29 -18.17
N GLU A 212 8.43 -4.15 -18.88
CA GLU A 212 8.45 -5.59 -18.60
C GLU A 212 9.04 -5.90 -17.21
N LYS A 213 10.16 -5.25 -16.83
CA LYS A 213 10.75 -5.40 -15.48
C LYS A 213 9.77 -4.97 -14.39
N LEU A 214 9.06 -3.85 -14.58
CA LEU A 214 8.07 -3.35 -13.64
C LEU A 214 6.88 -4.32 -13.50
N LEU A 215 6.38 -4.84 -14.62
CA LEU A 215 5.31 -5.83 -14.62
C LEU A 215 5.73 -7.11 -13.87
N ASN A 216 6.93 -7.61 -14.16
CA ASN A 216 7.49 -8.79 -13.50
C ASN A 216 7.69 -8.56 -11.99
N ALA A 217 8.19 -7.39 -11.58
CA ALA A 217 8.33 -7.03 -10.17
C ALA A 217 6.97 -7.04 -9.46
N ARG A 218 5.96 -6.40 -10.05
CA ARG A 218 4.59 -6.35 -9.54
C ARG A 218 3.97 -7.74 -9.40
N GLN A 219 4.07 -8.58 -10.44
CA GLN A 219 3.51 -9.94 -10.43
C GLN A 219 4.23 -10.83 -9.42
N SER A 220 5.57 -10.80 -9.40
CA SER A 220 6.35 -11.59 -8.44
C SER A 220 6.09 -11.17 -6.99
N PHE A 221 5.85 -9.88 -6.75
CA PHE A 221 5.54 -9.40 -5.42
C PHE A 221 4.12 -9.79 -4.98
N ALA A 222 3.13 -9.68 -5.87
CA ALA A 222 1.79 -10.18 -5.59
C ALA A 222 1.80 -11.70 -5.31
N LYS A 223 2.61 -12.47 -6.05
CA LYS A 223 2.81 -13.90 -5.76
C LYS A 223 3.37 -14.12 -4.35
N SER A 224 4.37 -13.33 -3.93
CA SER A 224 4.93 -13.44 -2.56
C SER A 224 3.88 -13.20 -1.48
N ILE A 225 2.93 -12.29 -1.72
CA ILE A 225 1.79 -12.04 -0.82
C ILE A 225 0.87 -13.26 -0.80
N CYS A 226 0.54 -13.83 -1.97
CA CYS A 226 -0.27 -15.03 -2.06
C CYS A 226 0.35 -16.21 -1.32
N ASP A 227 1.64 -16.44 -1.52
CA ASP A 227 2.39 -17.52 -0.86
C ASP A 227 2.43 -17.31 0.66
N PHE A 228 2.59 -16.06 1.13
CA PHE A 228 2.54 -15.71 2.55
C PHE A 228 1.19 -16.03 3.17
N ILE A 229 0.08 -15.66 2.51
CA ILE A 229 -1.29 -15.88 3.00
C ILE A 229 -1.64 -17.37 3.00
N ASN A 230 -1.22 -18.13 1.98
CA ASN A 230 -1.52 -19.56 1.87
C ASN A 230 -0.80 -20.39 2.93
N ASN A 231 0.39 -19.98 3.36
CA ASN A 231 1.26 -20.68 4.31
C ASN A 231 1.17 -20.13 5.75
N GLY A 232 0.30 -19.16 6.00
CA GLY A 232 -0.02 -18.59 7.33
C GLY A 232 -1.37 -19.02 7.80
#